data_ac92277c6f65c85f9332880f8926125c
#
_entry.id   ac92277c6f65c85f9332880f8926125c
#
_cell.length_a   1.000
_cell.length_b   1.000
_cell.length_c   1.000
_cell.angle_alpha   90.00
_cell.angle_beta   90.00
_cell.angle_gamma   90.00
#
_symmetry.space_group_name_H-M   'P 1'
#
loop_
_entity.id
_entity.type
_entity.pdbx_description
1 polymer ?
#
loop_
_entity_poly.entity_id
_entity_poly.type
_entity_poly.pdbx_seq_one_letter_code
_entity_poly.pdbx_strand_id
1 'polypeptide(L)'
;MKELLARLAKARQFENLCVLARKDALAEFEASEYYQTLMVQAAEAQKDVIMFTEQLKEEAISLYGVDLDKKPEHGGYEIKMSTVVEMVDNAGLRDWLFENFRPALQVDKKMVEKAAVEGTIPDKFVDVKKEPKVYLKSDLSKFLE
;
A
#
# COMPACT_ATOMS: atom_id res chain seq x y z
N MET A 1 -8.04 54.81 -6.90
CA MET A 1 -8.80 53.56 -6.92
C MET A 1 -8.90 52.92 -8.33
N LYS A 2 -9.36 53.64 -9.38
CA LYS A 2 -9.45 53.10 -10.77
C LYS A 2 -8.12 52.56 -11.30
N GLU A 3 -7.01 53.25 -11.04
CA GLU A 3 -5.67 52.81 -11.49
C GLU A 3 -5.21 51.47 -10.85
N LEU A 4 -5.48 51.30 -9.55
CA LEU A 4 -5.18 50.06 -8.84
C LEU A 4 -6.02 48.90 -9.36
N LEU A 5 -7.28 49.10 -9.69
CA LEU A 5 -8.13 48.09 -10.31
C LEU A 5 -7.63 47.71 -11.69
N ALA A 6 -7.17 48.67 -12.50
CA ALA A 6 -6.59 48.40 -13.82
C ALA A 6 -5.28 47.60 -13.70
N ARG A 7 -4.41 47.92 -12.75
CA ARG A 7 -3.18 47.16 -12.46
C ARG A 7 -3.49 45.74 -11.99
N LEU A 8 -4.48 45.59 -11.09
CA LEU A 8 -4.91 44.29 -10.64
C LEU A 8 -5.47 43.41 -11.81
N ALA A 9 -6.29 44.03 -12.66
CA ALA A 9 -6.84 43.32 -13.82
C ALA A 9 -5.72 42.81 -14.77
N LYS A 10 -4.72 43.67 -15.06
CA LYS A 10 -3.56 43.28 -15.85
C LYS A 10 -2.73 42.17 -15.19
N ALA A 11 -2.50 42.25 -13.88
CA ALA A 11 -1.75 41.23 -13.15
C ALA A 11 -2.47 39.88 -13.20
N ARG A 12 -3.79 39.82 -12.99
CA ARG A 12 -4.60 38.61 -13.09
C ARG A 12 -4.60 38.05 -14.52
N GLN A 13 -4.68 38.89 -15.52
CA GLN A 13 -4.58 38.45 -16.91
C GLN A 13 -3.23 37.81 -17.20
N PHE A 14 -2.13 38.41 -16.74
CA PHE A 14 -0.78 37.86 -16.89
C PHE A 14 -0.62 36.53 -16.12
N GLU A 15 -1.11 36.47 -14.89
CA GLU A 15 -1.13 35.23 -14.11
C GLU A 15 -1.84 34.10 -14.85
N ASN A 16 -3.03 34.35 -15.41
CA ASN A 16 -3.76 33.36 -16.18
C ASN A 16 -2.99 32.89 -17.42
N LEU A 17 -2.32 33.80 -18.13
CA LEU A 17 -1.47 33.44 -19.27
C LEU A 17 -0.29 32.56 -18.84
N CYS A 18 0.35 32.86 -17.73
CA CYS A 18 1.44 32.02 -17.20
C CYS A 18 0.95 30.63 -16.79
N VAL A 19 -0.24 30.55 -16.17
CA VAL A 19 -0.85 29.24 -15.79
C VAL A 19 -1.15 28.41 -17.04
N LEU A 20 -1.72 29.01 -18.08
CA LEU A 20 -2.00 28.32 -19.35
C LEU A 20 -0.70 27.83 -20.02
N ALA A 21 0.28 28.73 -20.15
CA ALA A 21 1.57 28.38 -20.77
C ALA A 21 2.28 27.23 -20.03
N ARG A 22 2.21 27.23 -18.67
CA ARG A 22 2.74 26.12 -17.86
C ARG A 22 2.00 24.81 -18.12
N LYS A 23 0.68 24.86 -18.24
CA LYS A 23 -0.15 23.68 -18.51
C LYS A 23 0.15 23.10 -19.89
N ASP A 24 0.29 23.96 -20.89
CA ASP A 24 0.60 23.55 -22.26
C ASP A 24 2.01 22.92 -22.34
N ALA A 25 3.01 23.54 -21.71
CA ALA A 25 4.37 23.00 -21.65
C ALA A 25 4.43 21.64 -20.93
N LEU A 26 3.63 21.45 -19.88
CA LEU A 26 3.53 20.16 -19.21
C LEU A 26 2.90 19.10 -20.11
N ALA A 27 1.82 19.45 -20.80
CA ALA A 27 1.15 18.55 -21.73
C ALA A 27 2.06 18.14 -22.90
N GLU A 28 2.84 19.09 -23.47
CA GLU A 28 3.84 18.80 -24.50
C GLU A 28 4.95 17.86 -23.98
N PHE A 29 5.42 18.08 -22.75
CA PHE A 29 6.41 17.22 -22.13
C PHE A 29 5.87 15.79 -21.92
N GLU A 30 4.66 15.67 -21.36
CA GLU A 30 4.00 14.37 -21.12
C GLU A 30 3.69 13.63 -22.44
N ALA A 31 3.43 14.34 -23.54
CA ALA A 31 3.24 13.77 -24.87
C ALA A 31 4.56 13.40 -25.58
N SER A 32 5.70 13.84 -25.06
CA SER A 32 7.00 13.57 -25.68
C SER A 32 7.34 12.08 -25.66
N GLU A 33 7.99 11.60 -26.72
CA GLU A 33 8.48 10.21 -26.82
C GLU A 33 9.41 9.86 -25.66
N TYR A 34 10.22 10.81 -25.22
CA TYR A 34 11.11 10.64 -24.08
C TYR A 34 10.32 10.34 -22.77
N TYR A 35 9.30 11.14 -22.48
CA TYR A 35 8.49 10.92 -21.28
C TYR A 35 7.72 9.61 -21.34
N GLN A 36 7.12 9.29 -22.48
CA GLN A 36 6.41 8.02 -22.69
C GLN A 36 7.34 6.81 -22.53
N THR A 37 8.56 6.91 -23.04
CA THR A 37 9.58 5.86 -22.86
C THR A 37 9.96 5.67 -21.40
N LEU A 38 10.16 6.77 -20.64
CA LEU A 38 10.44 6.71 -19.21
C LEU A 38 9.27 6.07 -18.43
N MET A 39 8.03 6.40 -18.79
CA MET A 39 6.85 5.82 -18.13
C MET A 39 6.75 4.32 -18.37
N VAL A 40 7.04 3.85 -19.58
CA VAL A 40 7.07 2.42 -19.91
C VAL A 40 8.18 1.72 -19.11
N GLN A 41 9.39 2.25 -19.11
CA GLN A 41 10.52 1.69 -18.37
C GLN A 41 10.24 1.64 -16.86
N ALA A 42 9.66 2.71 -16.32
CA ALA A 42 9.27 2.73 -14.90
C ALA A 42 8.22 1.68 -14.56
N ALA A 43 7.23 1.49 -15.45
CA ALA A 43 6.19 0.47 -15.26
C ALA A 43 6.76 -0.97 -15.36
N GLU A 44 7.70 -1.21 -16.27
CA GLU A 44 8.42 -2.49 -16.38
C GLU A 44 9.26 -2.76 -15.14
N ALA A 45 10.07 -1.80 -14.71
CA ALA A 45 10.86 -1.92 -13.50
C ALA A 45 10.00 -2.18 -12.25
N GLN A 46 8.83 -1.54 -12.16
CA GLN A 46 7.89 -1.79 -11.06
C GLN A 46 7.33 -3.22 -11.10
N LYS A 47 7.03 -3.77 -12.27
CA LYS A 47 6.61 -5.17 -12.42
C LYS A 47 7.69 -6.13 -11.95
N ASP A 48 8.95 -5.87 -12.34
CA ASP A 48 10.09 -6.69 -11.92
C ASP A 48 10.27 -6.66 -10.39
N VAL A 49 10.16 -5.49 -9.78
CA VAL A 49 10.22 -5.35 -8.32
C VAL A 49 9.13 -6.18 -7.64
N ILE A 50 7.89 -6.14 -8.15
CA ILE A 50 6.78 -6.93 -7.60
C ILE A 50 7.08 -8.41 -7.75
N MET A 51 7.45 -8.86 -8.95
CA MET A 51 7.73 -10.26 -9.26
C MET A 51 8.86 -10.83 -8.38
N PHE A 52 10.01 -10.16 -8.32
CA PHE A 52 11.13 -10.61 -7.50
C PHE A 52 10.82 -10.54 -5.99
N THR A 53 9.99 -9.56 -5.58
CA THR A 53 9.53 -9.50 -4.19
C THR A 53 8.71 -10.72 -3.80
N GLU A 54 7.77 -11.15 -4.64
CA GLU A 54 6.94 -12.32 -4.37
C GLU A 54 7.75 -13.61 -4.43
N GLN A 55 8.61 -13.79 -5.44
CA GLN A 55 9.50 -14.94 -5.55
C GLN A 55 10.40 -15.08 -4.31
N LEU A 56 10.99 -13.98 -3.85
CA LEU A 56 11.86 -13.99 -2.67
C LEU A 56 11.08 -14.34 -1.39
N LYS A 57 9.83 -13.87 -1.26
CA LYS A 57 8.97 -14.23 -0.12
C LYS A 57 8.65 -15.73 -0.12
N GLU A 58 8.26 -16.27 -1.28
CA GLU A 58 7.96 -17.70 -1.45
C GLU A 58 9.17 -18.57 -1.15
N GLU A 59 10.34 -18.22 -1.69
CA GLU A 59 11.58 -18.92 -1.44
C GLU A 59 11.99 -18.84 0.04
N ALA A 60 11.90 -17.67 0.66
CA ALA A 60 12.19 -17.49 2.07
C ALA A 60 11.29 -18.36 2.97
N ILE A 61 10.00 -18.43 2.69
CA ILE A 61 9.06 -19.30 3.42
C ILE A 61 9.39 -20.76 3.20
N SER A 62 9.73 -21.16 1.97
CA SER A 62 10.10 -22.53 1.63
C SER A 62 11.37 -22.99 2.34
N LEU A 63 12.40 -22.14 2.38
CA LEU A 63 13.70 -22.47 2.98
C LEU A 63 13.65 -22.57 4.51
N TYR A 64 12.92 -21.65 5.15
CA TYR A 64 12.90 -21.55 6.61
C TYR A 64 11.69 -22.22 7.23
N GLY A 65 10.66 -22.56 6.44
CA GLY A 65 9.45 -23.25 6.92
C GLY A 65 8.83 -22.56 8.11
N VAL A 66 8.50 -23.35 9.16
CA VAL A 66 7.92 -22.86 10.41
C VAL A 66 8.98 -22.52 11.47
N ASP A 67 10.25 -22.80 11.20
CA ASP A 67 11.36 -22.55 12.15
C ASP A 67 11.82 -21.08 12.05
N LEU A 68 11.17 -20.25 12.84
CA LEU A 68 11.36 -18.79 12.84
C LEU A 68 12.61 -18.32 13.57
N ASP A 69 13.30 -19.20 14.29
CA ASP A 69 14.54 -18.88 14.99
C ASP A 69 15.74 -18.84 14.03
N LYS A 70 15.58 -19.34 12.81
CA LYS A 70 16.61 -19.24 11.78
C LYS A 70 16.69 -17.82 11.23
N LYS A 71 17.85 -17.21 11.46
CA LYS A 71 18.17 -15.93 10.83
C LYS A 71 18.57 -16.16 9.37
N PRO A 72 18.11 -15.29 8.44
CA PRO A 72 18.53 -15.38 7.06
C PRO A 72 20.05 -15.17 6.92
N GLU A 73 20.73 -16.04 6.20
CA GLU A 73 22.18 -16.00 6.02
C GLU A 73 22.67 -14.67 5.44
N HIS A 74 21.90 -14.07 4.56
CA HIS A 74 22.26 -12.85 3.84
C HIS A 74 21.71 -11.55 4.45
N GLY A 75 20.80 -11.64 5.42
CA GLY A 75 20.31 -10.48 6.17
C GLY A 75 19.49 -9.46 5.35
N GLY A 76 19.02 -9.83 4.16
CA GLY A 76 18.19 -8.96 3.28
C GLY A 76 16.72 -8.89 3.64
N TYR A 77 16.24 -9.81 4.49
CA TYR A 77 14.84 -9.91 4.91
C TYR A 77 14.74 -10.38 6.37
N GLU A 78 13.54 -10.34 6.92
CA GLU A 78 13.20 -10.85 8.24
C GLU A 78 11.86 -11.60 8.14
N ILE A 79 11.76 -12.76 8.79
CA ILE A 79 10.52 -13.53 8.86
C ILE A 79 9.91 -13.32 10.25
N LYS A 80 8.64 -12.92 10.29
CA LYS A 80 7.85 -12.79 11.52
C LYS A 80 6.53 -13.50 11.38
N MET A 81 6.07 -14.14 12.46
CA MET A 81 4.68 -14.63 12.52
C MET A 81 3.73 -13.46 12.61
N SER A 82 2.76 -13.41 11.72
CA SER A 82 1.66 -12.46 11.81
C SER A 82 0.36 -13.21 12.07
N THR A 83 -0.50 -12.61 12.91
CA THR A 83 -1.86 -13.11 13.09
C THR A 83 -2.71 -12.63 11.91
N VAL A 84 -3.34 -13.58 11.22
CA VAL A 84 -4.29 -13.31 10.13
C VAL A 84 -5.68 -13.69 10.63
N VAL A 85 -6.65 -12.81 10.45
CA VAL A 85 -8.05 -13.06 10.77
C VAL A 85 -8.83 -13.16 9.46
N GLU A 86 -9.31 -14.35 9.16
CA GLU A 86 -10.17 -14.59 8.01
C GLU A 86 -11.65 -14.57 8.44
N MET A 87 -12.47 -13.84 7.72
CA MET A 87 -13.91 -13.81 7.95
C MET A 87 -14.55 -14.97 7.19
N VAL A 88 -14.99 -15.98 7.91
CA VAL A 88 -15.59 -17.20 7.33
C VAL A 88 -17.03 -16.97 6.89
N ASP A 89 -17.79 -16.22 7.66
CA ASP A 89 -19.19 -15.87 7.39
C ASP A 89 -19.42 -14.36 7.62
N ASN A 90 -19.30 -13.58 6.54
CA ASN A 90 -19.47 -12.13 6.60
C ASN A 90 -20.91 -11.71 6.94
N ALA A 91 -21.91 -12.45 6.51
CA ALA A 91 -23.31 -12.11 6.75
C ALA A 91 -23.68 -12.41 8.22
N GLY A 92 -23.38 -13.62 8.69
CA GLY A 92 -23.62 -14.00 10.07
C GLY A 92 -22.78 -13.17 11.07
N LEU A 93 -21.54 -12.82 10.72
CA LEU A 93 -20.71 -11.93 11.52
C LEU A 93 -21.36 -10.54 11.66
N ARG A 94 -21.89 -9.98 10.57
CA ARG A 94 -22.57 -8.69 10.60
C ARG A 94 -23.78 -8.70 11.51
N ASP A 95 -24.64 -9.73 11.41
CA ASP A 95 -25.83 -9.86 12.23
C ASP A 95 -25.46 -10.04 13.71
N TRP A 96 -24.46 -10.86 13.99
CA TRP A 96 -23.95 -11.05 15.35
C TRP A 96 -23.38 -9.75 15.93
N LEU A 97 -22.60 -8.98 15.16
CA LEU A 97 -22.06 -7.69 15.57
C LEU A 97 -23.16 -6.68 15.86
N PHE A 98 -24.25 -6.69 15.07
CA PHE A 98 -25.38 -5.81 15.27
C PHE A 98 -26.06 -6.04 16.63
N GLU A 99 -26.17 -7.29 17.03
CA GLU A 99 -26.80 -7.68 18.30
C GLU A 99 -25.88 -7.50 19.52
N ASN A 100 -24.60 -7.88 19.36
CA ASN A 100 -23.69 -8.07 20.51
C ASN A 100 -22.59 -7.01 20.61
N PHE A 101 -22.25 -6.31 19.50
CA PHE A 101 -21.10 -5.41 19.48
C PHE A 101 -21.35 -4.18 18.59
N ARG A 102 -22.37 -3.40 18.93
CA ARG A 102 -22.77 -2.20 18.16
C ARG A 102 -21.66 -1.21 17.83
N PRO A 103 -20.62 -0.96 18.66
CA PRO A 103 -19.50 -0.10 18.28
C PRO A 103 -18.72 -0.54 17.05
N ALA A 104 -18.73 -1.85 16.72
CA ALA A 104 -18.05 -2.40 15.54
C ALA A 104 -18.82 -2.22 14.23
N LEU A 105 -20.04 -1.69 14.27
CA LEU A 105 -20.84 -1.43 13.07
C LEU A 105 -20.34 -0.24 12.22
N GLN A 106 -19.53 0.63 12.79
CA GLN A 106 -18.67 1.52 12.00
C GLN A 106 -17.40 0.72 11.68
N VAL A 107 -17.43 0.02 10.56
CA VAL A 107 -16.46 -1.00 10.12
C VAL A 107 -15.01 -0.50 10.22
N ASP A 108 -14.45 -0.48 11.42
CA ASP A 108 -13.01 -0.49 11.58
C ASP A 108 -12.56 -1.95 11.57
N LYS A 109 -12.06 -2.39 10.42
CA LYS A 109 -11.50 -3.75 10.24
C LYS A 109 -10.54 -4.12 11.36
N LYS A 110 -9.75 -3.17 11.86
CA LYS A 110 -8.80 -3.37 12.96
C LYS A 110 -9.50 -3.69 14.30
N MET A 111 -10.67 -3.09 14.57
CA MET A 111 -11.44 -3.43 15.77
C MET A 111 -12.00 -4.85 15.70
N VAL A 112 -12.47 -5.27 14.53
CA VAL A 112 -12.96 -6.65 14.33
C VAL A 112 -11.80 -7.64 14.45
N GLU A 113 -10.66 -7.39 13.82
CA GLU A 113 -9.46 -8.22 13.94
C GLU A 113 -8.99 -8.34 15.41
N LYS A 114 -8.96 -7.24 16.14
CA LYS A 114 -8.59 -7.23 17.56
C LYS A 114 -9.57 -8.05 18.40
N ALA A 115 -10.87 -7.85 18.23
CA ALA A 115 -11.91 -8.59 18.95
C ALA A 115 -11.88 -10.10 18.63
N ALA A 116 -11.54 -10.47 17.38
CA ALA A 116 -11.35 -11.86 16.98
C ALA A 116 -10.14 -12.49 17.69
N VAL A 117 -9.00 -11.80 17.72
CA VAL A 117 -7.79 -12.27 18.40
C VAL A 117 -8.01 -12.41 19.93
N GLU A 118 -8.80 -11.52 20.52
CA GLU A 118 -9.19 -11.55 21.95
C GLU A 118 -10.26 -12.61 22.26
N GLY A 119 -10.77 -13.33 21.24
CA GLY A 119 -11.79 -14.37 21.41
C GLY A 119 -13.19 -13.82 21.73
N THR A 120 -13.43 -12.52 21.52
CA THR A 120 -14.75 -11.90 21.75
C THR A 120 -15.74 -12.28 20.64
N ILE A 121 -15.24 -12.56 19.44
CA ILE A 121 -16.06 -12.99 18.30
C ILE A 121 -16.01 -14.53 18.23
N PRO A 122 -17.17 -15.21 18.15
CA PRO A 122 -17.21 -16.66 18.04
C PRO A 122 -16.48 -17.20 16.80
N ASP A 123 -15.73 -18.31 16.96
CA ASP A 123 -14.90 -18.95 15.93
C ASP A 123 -15.67 -19.35 14.66
N LYS A 124 -17.00 -19.56 14.77
CA LYS A 124 -17.84 -19.86 13.61
C LYS A 124 -17.90 -18.73 12.56
N PHE A 125 -17.54 -17.49 12.94
CA PHE A 125 -17.57 -16.32 12.05
C PHE A 125 -16.19 -15.90 11.59
N VAL A 126 -15.13 -16.23 12.33
CA VAL A 126 -13.75 -15.82 12.07
C VAL A 126 -12.80 -16.99 12.29
N ASP A 127 -11.78 -17.08 11.47
CA ASP A 127 -10.67 -18.00 11.65
C ASP A 127 -9.40 -17.19 11.92
N VAL A 128 -8.76 -17.44 13.06
CA VAL A 128 -7.56 -16.72 13.51
C VAL A 128 -6.34 -17.61 13.31
N LYS A 129 -5.56 -17.32 12.27
CA LYS A 129 -4.35 -18.05 11.91
C LYS A 129 -3.09 -17.24 12.21
N LYS A 130 -2.01 -17.95 12.48
CA LYS A 130 -0.66 -17.38 12.53
C LYS A 130 0.08 -17.79 11.26
N GLU A 131 0.47 -16.81 10.47
CA GLU A 131 1.17 -17.03 9.21
C GLU A 131 2.54 -16.34 9.22
N PRO A 132 3.57 -16.98 8.65
CA PRO A 132 4.87 -16.33 8.48
C PRO A 132 4.75 -15.20 7.45
N LYS A 133 5.28 -14.02 7.77
CA LYS A 133 5.42 -12.91 6.82
C LYS A 133 6.87 -12.53 6.67
N VAL A 134 7.29 -12.32 5.42
CA VAL A 134 8.63 -11.87 5.06
C VAL A 134 8.62 -10.36 4.92
N TYR A 135 9.52 -9.71 5.65
CA TYR A 135 9.74 -8.26 5.59
C TYR A 135 11.10 -8.01 4.95
N LEU A 136 11.08 -7.42 3.75
CA LEU A 136 12.30 -7.02 3.06
C LEU A 136 12.88 -5.75 3.70
N LYS A 137 14.20 -5.69 3.81
CA LYS A 137 14.87 -4.45 4.20
C LYS A 137 14.77 -3.46 3.06
N SER A 138 14.57 -2.19 3.38
CA SER A 138 14.49 -1.10 2.39
C SER A 138 15.83 -0.86 1.69
N ASP A 139 16.93 -1.08 2.39
CA ASP A 139 18.29 -0.93 1.83
C ASP A 139 18.85 -2.31 1.47
N LEU A 140 18.90 -2.58 0.17
CA LEU A 140 19.49 -3.77 -0.44
C LEU A 140 20.75 -3.42 -1.26
N SER A 141 21.32 -2.23 -1.11
CA SER A 141 22.47 -1.75 -1.89
C SER A 141 23.68 -2.67 -1.82
N LYS A 142 23.87 -3.39 -0.70
CA LYS A 142 24.95 -4.36 -0.50
C LYS A 142 24.87 -5.61 -1.40
N PHE A 143 23.77 -5.81 -2.11
CA PHE A 143 23.57 -6.92 -3.05
C PHE A 143 23.68 -6.49 -4.53
N LEU A 144 24.10 -5.25 -4.78
CA LEU A 144 24.29 -4.71 -6.14
C LEU A 144 25.69 -4.96 -6.73
N GLU A 145 26.53 -5.81 -6.09
CA GLU A 145 27.86 -6.18 -6.58
C GLU A 145 27.83 -7.19 -7.71
#